data_bd6e53e1629934ff6abcc022c457475c
#
_entry.id   bd6e53e1629934ff6abcc022c457475c
#
_cell.length_a   1.000
_cell.length_b   1.000
_cell.length_c   1.000
_cell.angle_alpha   90.00
_cell.angle_beta   90.00
_cell.angle_gamma   90.00
#
_symmetry.space_group_name_H-M   'P 1'
#
loop_
_entity.id
_entity.type
_entity.pdbx_description
1 polymer ?
#
loop_
_entity_poly.entity_id
_entity_poly.type
_entity_poly.pdbx_seq_one_letter_code
_entity_poly.pdbx_strand_id
1 'polypeptide(L)'
;MKQAKANFTHTTHRLMNRLAWRNRHSGFWTLLNTNTMNIENTASQMRKGVLEFCVLSVISQGEAYPSDIIEKMKAANFQLLEGTLYPLLTRLKNAGMLNYRWVESSSGPPRKYFSLTDKGLEFYQELANTWTEMVNAVQSVTQPIPATAESPTL
;
A
#
# COMPACT_ATOMS: atom_id res chain seq x y z
N MET A 1 -23.72 60.22 -26.06
CA MET A 1 -23.83 59.52 -24.77
C MET A 1 -23.93 57.94 -24.87
N LYS A 2 -23.34 57.29 -25.88
CA LYS A 2 -23.43 55.82 -26.05
C LYS A 2 -22.10 55.09 -25.90
N GLN A 3 -20.95 55.75 -25.75
CA GLN A 3 -19.64 55.09 -25.62
C GLN A 3 -19.14 54.87 -24.20
N ALA A 4 -19.72 55.55 -23.20
CA ALA A 4 -19.27 55.41 -21.80
C ALA A 4 -19.78 54.13 -21.09
N LYS A 5 -20.85 53.47 -21.58
CA LYS A 5 -21.43 52.28 -20.96
C LYS A 5 -20.74 50.96 -21.35
N ALA A 6 -20.04 50.91 -22.49
CA ALA A 6 -19.38 49.69 -22.97
C ALA A 6 -18.06 49.39 -22.25
N ASN A 7 -17.38 50.42 -21.74
CA ASN A 7 -16.07 50.26 -21.09
C ASN A 7 -16.16 49.84 -19.62
N PHE A 8 -17.31 50.03 -18.96
CA PHE A 8 -17.47 49.68 -17.55
C PHE A 8 -17.71 48.16 -17.33
N THR A 9 -18.38 47.53 -18.28
CA THR A 9 -18.68 46.10 -18.17
C THR A 9 -17.47 45.21 -18.48
N HIS A 10 -16.51 45.66 -19.31
CA HIS A 10 -15.33 44.87 -19.67
C HIS A 10 -14.25 44.87 -18.57
N THR A 11 -14.18 45.96 -17.78
CA THR A 11 -13.18 46.10 -16.70
C THR A 11 -13.59 45.29 -15.46
N THR A 12 -14.88 45.26 -15.15
CA THR A 12 -15.40 44.47 -14.01
C THR A 12 -15.29 42.96 -14.25
N HIS A 13 -15.50 42.48 -15.48
CA HIS A 13 -15.37 41.07 -15.82
C HIS A 13 -13.91 40.58 -15.76
N ARG A 14 -12.95 41.42 -16.08
CA ARG A 14 -11.50 41.12 -15.99
C ARG A 14 -11.02 41.08 -14.54
N LEU A 15 -11.56 41.91 -13.67
CA LEU A 15 -11.22 41.91 -12.23
C LEU A 15 -11.86 40.72 -11.52
N MET A 16 -13.09 40.34 -11.83
CA MET A 16 -13.75 39.16 -11.27
C MET A 16 -13.06 37.87 -11.69
N ASN A 17 -12.59 37.73 -12.93
CA ASN A 17 -11.83 36.60 -13.38
C ASN A 17 -10.44 36.48 -12.73
N ARG A 18 -9.79 37.63 -12.44
CA ARG A 18 -8.51 37.62 -11.69
C ARG A 18 -8.69 37.24 -10.23
N LEU A 19 -9.77 37.63 -9.58
CA LEU A 19 -10.09 37.24 -8.20
C LEU A 19 -10.54 35.78 -8.11
N ALA A 20 -11.32 35.32 -9.08
CA ALA A 20 -11.71 33.90 -9.16
C ALA A 20 -10.53 32.97 -9.45
N TRP A 21 -9.52 33.42 -10.23
CA TRP A 21 -8.30 32.63 -10.51
C TRP A 21 -7.36 32.61 -9.32
N ARG A 22 -7.27 33.71 -8.55
CA ARG A 22 -6.41 33.79 -7.35
C ARG A 22 -6.95 33.01 -6.16
N ASN A 23 -8.27 32.79 -6.11
CA ASN A 23 -8.91 32.02 -5.02
C ASN A 23 -8.97 30.52 -5.30
N ARG A 24 -8.65 30.09 -6.55
CA ARG A 24 -8.64 28.68 -6.94
C ARG A 24 -7.32 27.97 -6.61
N HIS A 25 -6.32 28.72 -6.17
CA HIS A 25 -5.01 28.22 -5.72
C HIS A 25 -4.72 28.52 -4.25
N SER A 26 -5.75 28.85 -3.47
CA SER A 26 -5.58 28.99 -2.02
C SER A 26 -5.41 27.60 -1.40
N GLY A 27 -4.33 27.43 -0.67
CA GLY A 27 -3.73 26.24 -0.09
C GLY A 27 -4.60 25.14 0.57
N PHE A 28 -5.92 25.25 0.54
CA PHE A 28 -6.81 24.24 1.10
C PHE A 28 -6.77 22.91 0.31
N TRP A 29 -6.74 22.95 -1.03
CA TRP A 29 -6.59 21.77 -1.86
C TRP A 29 -5.20 21.14 -1.78
N THR A 30 -4.17 21.97 -1.59
CA THR A 30 -2.81 21.48 -1.40
C THR A 30 -2.67 20.77 -0.05
N LEU A 31 -3.29 21.26 1.02
CA LEU A 31 -3.28 20.67 2.35
C LEU A 31 -4.04 19.34 2.39
N LEU A 32 -5.18 19.22 1.73
CA LEU A 32 -5.93 17.96 1.64
C LEU A 32 -5.16 16.90 0.83
N ASN A 33 -4.52 17.30 -0.27
CA ASN A 33 -3.79 16.36 -1.13
C ASN A 33 -2.46 15.92 -0.52
N THR A 34 -1.76 16.77 0.23
CA THR A 34 -0.53 16.40 0.93
C THR A 34 -0.80 15.47 2.11
N ASN A 35 -1.94 15.61 2.80
CA ASN A 35 -2.28 14.76 3.94
C ASN A 35 -2.69 13.35 3.49
N THR A 36 -3.46 13.20 2.42
CA THR A 36 -3.82 11.88 1.85
C THR A 36 -2.61 11.16 1.27
N MET A 37 -1.73 11.85 0.56
CA MET A 37 -0.49 11.26 0.04
C MET A 37 0.45 10.79 1.16
N ASN A 38 0.51 11.50 2.29
CA ASN A 38 1.36 11.13 3.41
C ASN A 38 0.85 9.85 4.13
N ILE A 39 -0.45 9.71 4.31
CA ILE A 39 -1.05 8.50 4.92
C ILE A 39 -0.86 7.28 4.02
N GLU A 40 -1.14 7.38 2.72
CA GLU A 40 -0.93 6.29 1.77
C GLU A 40 0.53 5.85 1.70
N ASN A 41 1.45 6.81 1.71
CA ASN A 41 2.89 6.54 1.72
C ASN A 41 3.32 5.82 3.01
N THR A 42 2.87 6.32 4.16
CA THR A 42 3.16 5.71 5.47
C THR A 42 2.59 4.29 5.56
N ALA A 43 1.33 4.09 5.17
CA ALA A 43 0.71 2.77 5.14
C ALA A 43 1.43 1.81 4.17
N SER A 44 1.91 2.33 3.02
CA SER A 44 2.72 1.55 2.08
C SER A 44 4.05 1.11 2.68
N GLN A 45 4.74 1.99 3.42
CA GLN A 45 5.99 1.62 4.12
C GLN A 45 5.76 0.55 5.19
N MET A 46 4.69 0.66 5.98
CA MET A 46 4.33 -0.36 6.97
C MET A 46 4.10 -1.73 6.29
N ARG A 47 3.35 -1.76 5.17
CA ARG A 47 3.13 -3.01 4.42
C ARG A 47 4.44 -3.61 3.88
N LYS A 48 5.34 -2.77 3.38
CA LYS A 48 6.65 -3.24 2.88
C LYS A 48 7.47 -3.91 3.97
N GLY A 49 7.41 -3.43 5.21
CA GLY A 49 8.13 -3.99 6.34
C GLY A 49 7.72 -5.42 6.68
N VAL A 50 6.46 -5.81 6.43
CA VAL A 50 5.94 -7.15 6.75
C VAL A 50 5.75 -8.04 5.52
N LEU A 51 6.03 -7.54 4.32
CA LEU A 51 5.75 -8.24 3.07
C LEU A 51 6.49 -9.57 2.97
N GLU A 52 7.76 -9.60 3.31
CA GLU A 52 8.60 -10.80 3.26
C GLU A 52 8.07 -11.89 4.17
N PHE A 53 7.71 -11.53 5.40
CA PHE A 53 7.10 -12.45 6.37
C PHE A 53 5.76 -13.01 5.85
N CYS A 54 4.89 -12.17 5.28
CA CYS A 54 3.62 -12.60 4.72
C CYS A 54 3.79 -13.57 3.55
N VAL A 55 4.74 -13.31 2.65
CA VAL A 55 5.03 -14.21 1.51
C VAL A 55 5.58 -15.55 1.99
N LEU A 56 6.51 -15.54 2.94
CA LEU A 56 7.04 -16.78 3.54
C LEU A 56 5.94 -17.56 4.28
N SER A 57 5.02 -16.86 4.96
CA SER A 57 3.86 -17.47 5.62
C SER A 57 2.93 -18.17 4.63
N VAL A 58 2.73 -17.62 3.43
CA VAL A 58 1.94 -18.31 2.39
C VAL A 58 2.65 -19.57 1.92
N ILE A 59 3.98 -19.51 1.70
CA ILE A 59 4.78 -20.64 1.21
C ILE A 59 4.98 -21.71 2.30
N SER A 60 4.95 -21.35 3.59
CA SER A 60 5.06 -22.32 4.69
C SER A 60 3.85 -23.27 4.78
N GLN A 61 2.73 -22.91 4.20
CA GLN A 61 1.52 -23.76 4.16
C GLN A 61 1.58 -24.84 3.07
N GLY A 62 2.60 -24.81 2.22
CA GLY A 62 2.82 -25.74 1.11
C GLY A 62 3.45 -25.04 -0.09
N GLU A 63 3.78 -25.84 -1.12
CA GLU A 63 4.30 -25.27 -2.36
C GLU A 63 3.31 -24.28 -2.99
N ALA A 64 3.81 -23.15 -3.44
CA ALA A 64 2.98 -22.08 -3.99
C ALA A 64 3.50 -21.60 -5.35
N TYR A 65 2.59 -21.41 -6.28
CA TYR A 65 2.83 -20.72 -7.53
C TYR A 65 2.67 -19.20 -7.30
N PRO A 66 3.42 -18.32 -8.00
CA PRO A 66 3.37 -16.88 -7.75
C PRO A 66 1.97 -16.26 -7.79
N SER A 67 1.08 -16.68 -8.71
CA SER A 67 -0.29 -16.17 -8.74
C SER A 67 -1.11 -16.60 -7.52
N ASP A 68 -0.88 -17.81 -6.97
CA ASP A 68 -1.57 -18.27 -5.77
C ASP A 68 -1.17 -17.42 -4.56
N ILE A 69 0.10 -17.01 -4.50
CA ILE A 69 0.60 -16.08 -3.47
C ILE A 69 -0.13 -14.74 -3.59
N ILE A 70 -0.22 -14.18 -4.81
CA ILE A 70 -0.91 -12.91 -5.05
C ILE A 70 -2.39 -13.00 -4.67
N GLU A 71 -3.08 -14.09 -5.04
CA GLU A 71 -4.49 -14.30 -4.73
C GLU A 71 -4.73 -14.41 -3.22
N LYS A 72 -3.92 -15.19 -2.50
CA LYS A 72 -4.01 -15.30 -1.03
C LYS A 72 -3.75 -13.97 -0.33
N MET A 73 -2.76 -13.21 -0.78
CA MET A 73 -2.46 -11.88 -0.26
C MET A 73 -3.62 -10.90 -0.52
N LYS A 74 -4.18 -10.94 -1.73
CA LYS A 74 -5.35 -10.13 -2.12
C LYS A 74 -6.58 -10.47 -1.29
N ALA A 75 -6.84 -11.75 -1.03
CA ALA A 75 -7.95 -12.19 -0.17
C ALA A 75 -7.82 -11.67 1.27
N ALA A 76 -6.59 -11.44 1.74
CA ALA A 76 -6.28 -10.80 3.03
C ALA A 76 -6.24 -9.26 2.96
N ASN A 77 -6.76 -8.62 1.90
CA ASN A 77 -6.67 -7.17 1.65
C ASN A 77 -5.24 -6.62 1.60
N PHE A 78 -4.27 -7.47 1.34
CA PHE A 78 -2.87 -7.09 1.17
C PHE A 78 -2.53 -7.05 -0.33
N GLN A 79 -2.54 -5.85 -0.92
CA GLN A 79 -2.24 -5.71 -2.34
C GLN A 79 -0.77 -5.99 -2.63
N LEU A 80 -0.51 -6.99 -3.47
CA LEU A 80 0.81 -7.39 -3.92
C LEU A 80 0.83 -7.43 -5.45
N LEU A 81 1.76 -6.70 -6.05
CA LEU A 81 1.96 -6.67 -7.49
C LEU A 81 3.04 -7.68 -7.89
N GLU A 82 2.90 -8.27 -9.08
CA GLU A 82 3.89 -9.19 -9.67
C GLU A 82 5.29 -8.56 -9.70
N GLY A 83 5.40 -7.29 -10.11
CA GLY A 83 6.66 -6.55 -10.15
C GLY A 83 7.35 -6.41 -8.79
N THR A 84 6.63 -6.61 -7.67
CA THR A 84 7.19 -6.65 -6.31
C THR A 84 7.49 -8.08 -5.88
N LEU A 85 6.61 -9.02 -6.20
CA LEU A 85 6.75 -10.42 -5.76
C LEU A 85 7.95 -11.13 -6.42
N TYR A 86 8.11 -11.03 -7.75
CA TYR A 86 9.17 -11.77 -8.44
C TYR A 86 10.58 -11.39 -7.98
N PRO A 87 10.97 -10.13 -7.82
CA PRO A 87 12.26 -9.76 -7.24
C PRO A 87 12.45 -10.29 -5.82
N LEU A 88 11.40 -10.30 -4.99
CA LEU A 88 11.44 -10.85 -3.64
C LEU A 88 11.70 -12.36 -3.65
N LEU A 89 10.94 -13.14 -4.44
CA LEU A 89 11.15 -14.57 -4.58
C LEU A 89 12.57 -14.90 -5.09
N THR A 90 13.08 -14.10 -6.03
CA THR A 90 14.44 -14.25 -6.54
C THR A 90 15.47 -14.00 -5.45
N ARG A 91 15.31 -12.97 -4.64
CA ARG A 91 16.19 -12.64 -3.53
C ARG A 91 16.19 -13.76 -2.47
N LEU A 92 15.02 -14.22 -2.06
CA LEU A 92 14.87 -15.29 -1.08
C LEU A 92 15.48 -16.61 -1.57
N LYS A 93 15.28 -16.95 -2.85
CA LYS A 93 15.89 -18.11 -3.48
C LYS A 93 17.43 -18.00 -3.48
N ASN A 94 17.97 -16.84 -3.85
CA ASN A 94 19.42 -16.63 -3.87
C ASN A 94 20.05 -16.62 -2.47
N ALA A 95 19.29 -16.25 -1.44
CA ALA A 95 19.66 -16.35 -0.03
C ALA A 95 19.56 -17.80 0.53
N GLY A 96 19.05 -18.73 -0.27
CA GLY A 96 18.88 -20.14 0.13
C GLY A 96 17.68 -20.39 1.03
N MET A 97 16.73 -19.45 1.13
CA MET A 97 15.51 -19.58 1.92
C MET A 97 14.42 -20.33 1.15
N LEU A 98 14.44 -20.28 -0.18
CA LEU A 98 13.49 -20.94 -1.06
C LEU A 98 14.18 -21.86 -2.03
N ASN A 99 13.52 -23.01 -2.30
CA ASN A 99 13.71 -23.85 -3.47
C ASN A 99 12.56 -23.61 -4.45
N TYR A 100 12.69 -24.18 -5.65
CA TYR A 100 11.60 -24.27 -6.60
C TYR A 100 11.70 -25.53 -7.44
N ARG A 101 10.56 -25.99 -7.96
CA ARG A 101 10.48 -27.02 -8.99
C ARG A 101 9.57 -26.57 -10.14
N TRP A 102 9.82 -27.13 -11.28
CA TRP A 102 8.95 -26.97 -12.44
C TRP A 102 7.90 -28.09 -12.44
N VAL A 103 6.66 -27.71 -12.73
CA VAL A 103 5.53 -28.63 -12.89
C VAL A 103 4.97 -28.47 -14.30
N GLU A 104 4.92 -29.56 -15.05
CA GLU A 104 4.26 -29.61 -16.36
C GLU A 104 2.79 -29.20 -16.21
N SER A 105 2.31 -28.40 -17.17
CA SER A 105 0.92 -27.96 -17.22
C SER A 105 0.25 -28.59 -18.44
N SER A 106 -0.91 -29.19 -18.27
CA SER A 106 -1.69 -29.81 -19.35
C SER A 106 -2.25 -28.80 -20.36
N SER A 107 -2.26 -27.50 -20.01
CA SER A 107 -2.90 -26.46 -20.82
C SER A 107 -2.05 -25.18 -21.00
N GLY A 108 -0.72 -25.26 -20.76
CA GLY A 108 0.15 -24.08 -20.87
C GLY A 108 1.61 -24.40 -20.60
N PRO A 109 2.47 -23.38 -20.51
CA PRO A 109 3.89 -23.59 -20.21
C PRO A 109 4.07 -24.15 -18.80
N PRO A 110 5.21 -24.86 -18.54
CA PRO A 110 5.54 -25.35 -17.20
C PRO A 110 5.49 -24.24 -16.15
N ARG A 111 4.99 -24.56 -14.96
CA ARG A 111 4.82 -23.64 -13.85
C ARG A 111 5.87 -23.84 -12.78
N LYS A 112 6.34 -22.75 -12.22
CA LYS A 112 7.38 -22.73 -11.19
C LYS A 112 6.73 -22.63 -9.80
N TYR A 113 6.83 -23.70 -9.02
CA TYR A 113 6.34 -23.75 -7.64
C TYR A 113 7.49 -23.54 -6.67
N PHE A 114 7.29 -22.68 -5.69
CA PHE A 114 8.25 -22.36 -4.64
C PHE A 114 7.91 -23.10 -3.34
N SER A 115 8.93 -23.54 -2.62
CA SER A 115 8.84 -24.17 -1.30
C SER A 115 9.92 -23.59 -0.38
N LEU A 116 9.70 -23.65 0.94
CA LEU A 116 10.73 -23.32 1.92
C LEU A 116 11.82 -24.39 1.91
N THR A 117 13.06 -23.96 2.15
CA THR A 117 14.15 -24.84 2.63
C THR A 117 14.08 -24.95 4.15
N ASP A 118 14.87 -25.86 4.77
CA ASP A 118 15.00 -25.92 6.24
C ASP A 118 15.44 -24.55 6.79
N LYS A 119 16.44 -23.94 6.17
CA LYS A 119 16.89 -22.58 6.49
C LYS A 119 15.78 -21.53 6.33
N GLY A 120 14.95 -21.67 5.31
CA GLY A 120 13.81 -20.77 5.08
C GLY A 120 12.72 -20.95 6.14
N LEU A 121 12.51 -22.17 6.61
CA LEU A 121 11.58 -22.48 7.68
C LEU A 121 12.04 -21.89 9.02
N GLU A 122 13.31 -22.09 9.38
CA GLU A 122 13.91 -21.46 10.58
C GLU A 122 13.78 -19.94 10.54
N PHE A 123 14.14 -19.33 9.42
CA PHE A 123 14.03 -17.87 9.24
C PHE A 123 12.57 -17.39 9.34
N TYR A 124 11.61 -18.11 8.77
CA TYR A 124 10.19 -17.82 8.90
C TYR A 124 9.73 -17.87 10.37
N GLN A 125 10.19 -18.86 11.14
CA GLN A 125 9.85 -18.98 12.57
C GLN A 125 10.40 -17.82 13.39
N GLU A 126 11.63 -17.38 13.13
CA GLU A 126 12.22 -16.20 13.77
C GLU A 126 11.43 -14.92 13.45
N LEU A 127 11.00 -14.75 12.18
CA LEU A 127 10.15 -13.64 11.79
C LEU A 127 8.77 -13.68 12.47
N ALA A 128 8.19 -14.86 12.68
CA ALA A 128 6.92 -15.02 13.38
C ALA A 128 7.03 -14.60 14.87
N ASN A 129 8.13 -14.94 15.53
CA ASN A 129 8.42 -14.47 16.88
C ASN A 129 8.60 -12.94 16.92
N THR A 130 9.43 -12.41 16.03
CA THR A 130 9.66 -10.96 15.88
C THR A 130 8.36 -10.20 15.62
N TRP A 131 7.47 -10.74 14.79
CA TRP A 131 6.15 -10.16 14.54
C TRP A 131 5.31 -10.08 15.82
N THR A 132 5.27 -11.15 16.60
CA THR A 132 4.54 -11.19 17.88
C THR A 132 5.07 -10.17 18.87
N GLU A 133 6.39 -10.06 19.00
CA GLU A 133 7.04 -9.06 19.84
C GLU A 133 6.72 -7.63 19.39
N MET A 134 6.78 -7.38 18.07
CA MET A 134 6.48 -6.08 17.50
C MET A 134 5.02 -5.68 17.73
N VAL A 135 4.06 -6.60 17.54
CA VAL A 135 2.63 -6.35 17.80
C VAL A 135 2.44 -5.97 19.26
N ASN A 136 3.01 -6.70 20.21
CA ASN A 136 2.91 -6.42 21.63
C ASN A 136 3.52 -5.05 21.98
N ALA A 137 4.70 -4.74 21.43
CA ALA A 137 5.35 -3.45 21.63
C ALA A 137 4.52 -2.29 21.08
N VAL A 138 3.99 -2.42 19.88
CA VAL A 138 3.12 -1.41 19.26
C VAL A 138 1.85 -1.22 20.10
N GLN A 139 1.21 -2.30 20.53
CA GLN A 139 0.01 -2.23 21.38
C GLN A 139 0.28 -1.56 22.72
N SER A 140 1.46 -1.75 23.30
CA SER A 140 1.82 -1.12 24.59
C SER A 140 2.02 0.40 24.50
N VAL A 141 2.38 0.92 23.33
CA VAL A 141 2.63 2.36 23.14
C VAL A 141 1.49 3.10 22.42
N THR A 142 0.57 2.37 21.78
CA THR A 142 -0.59 2.96 21.11
C THR A 142 -1.78 2.96 22.05
N GLN A 143 -2.27 4.17 22.42
CA GLN A 143 -3.53 4.30 23.16
C GLN A 143 -4.71 4.21 22.16
N PRO A 144 -5.83 3.54 22.56
CA PRO A 144 -7.05 3.62 21.77
C PRO A 144 -7.49 5.09 21.65
N ILE A 145 -7.68 5.58 20.45
CA ILE A 145 -8.29 6.89 20.24
C ILE A 145 -9.73 6.78 20.77
N PRO A 146 -10.12 7.55 21.83
CA PRO A 146 -11.50 7.50 22.31
C PRO A 146 -12.41 7.87 21.12
N ALA A 147 -13.43 7.05 20.88
CA ALA A 147 -14.46 7.38 19.90
C ALA A 147 -14.96 8.80 20.23
N THR A 148 -14.82 9.72 19.28
CA THR A 148 -15.31 11.09 19.42
C THR A 148 -16.76 11.02 19.86
N ALA A 149 -17.04 11.56 21.05
CA ALA A 149 -18.39 11.66 21.56
C ALA A 149 -19.26 12.31 20.47
N GLU A 150 -20.37 11.66 20.15
CA GLU A 150 -21.37 12.17 19.23
C GLU A 150 -21.69 13.61 19.62
N SER A 151 -21.64 14.51 18.65
CA SER A 151 -22.01 15.91 18.86
C SER A 151 -23.42 15.95 19.42
N PRO A 152 -23.67 16.68 20.53
CA PRO A 152 -25.02 16.77 21.06
C PRO A 152 -25.92 17.40 19.99
N THR A 153 -26.91 16.68 19.60
CA THR A 153 -28.02 17.14 18.75
C THR A 153 -28.73 18.27 19.48
N LEU A 154 -28.64 19.49 18.93
CA LEU A 154 -29.47 20.64 19.32
C LEU A 154 -30.82 20.54 18.63
#